data_960b945d5a99d78d6c4866c88aab7ea7
#
_entry.id   960b945d5a99d78d6c4866c88aab7ea7
#
_cell.length_a   1.000
_cell.length_b   1.000
_cell.length_c   1.000
_cell.angle_alpha   90.00
_cell.angle_beta   90.00
_cell.angle_gamma   90.00
#
_symmetry.space_group_name_H-M   'P 1'
#
loop_
_entity.id
_entity.type
_entity.pdbx_description
1 polymer ?
#
loop_
_entity_poly.entity_id
_entity_poly.type
_entity_poly.pdbx_seq_one_letter_code
_entity_poly.pdbx_strand_id
1 'polypeptide(L)'
;MGNGKILILGGYGNTGRPLAELLLAETNVNLVLAGRNKSKADVLATELNDQFGGQRVCGAYADAADLASLTQALAGIDMVVVASSTADYAANVATAALEAGIDYLDVQYSTRKLVLLRSMAPEIAAAGCCFITDGGFHPGLPAALVRYLAPQFDSLESARVGSVIKIDWAGLDLSPSTMEEFVGEFMDFQTLLFRDGRWQQVGAWSMMKPTFMGFGETFGRQYCIPMFLEEMRAIPDLYPEIRETGFFVGGFNWFVDWLLSPLLMVALKLWPERARRPMGRLMFWGLKTFSKPPYGTLLKAEVRGTRHGREKAIDLILSHEDGYLFTAIPVAACLLQYLDGSICRPGLWLQAHAVKPDRLMADMERLGIDFRCQ
;
A
#
# COMPACT_ATOMS: atom_id res chain seq x y z
N MET A 1 1.10 -4.97 -26.29
CA MET A 1 0.37 -4.51 -25.09
C MET A 1 -0.81 -3.68 -25.55
N GLY A 2 -2.02 -3.93 -25.01
CA GLY A 2 -3.25 -3.29 -25.49
C GLY A 2 -3.24 -1.78 -25.29
N ASN A 3 -3.93 -1.05 -26.17
CA ASN A 3 -4.18 0.39 -26.09
C ASN A 3 -5.30 0.71 -25.08
N GLY A 4 -5.27 0.11 -23.87
CA GLY A 4 -6.27 0.34 -22.83
C GLY A 4 -6.31 1.80 -22.37
N LYS A 5 -7.45 2.24 -21.87
CA LYS A 5 -7.67 3.57 -21.31
C LYS A 5 -7.87 3.48 -19.80
N ILE A 6 -6.91 4.01 -19.04
CA ILE A 6 -6.91 3.98 -17.58
C ILE A 6 -7.22 5.37 -17.01
N LEU A 7 -8.19 5.44 -16.11
CA LEU A 7 -8.43 6.65 -15.33
C LEU A 7 -7.72 6.55 -13.99
N ILE A 8 -6.90 7.55 -13.66
CA ILE A 8 -6.24 7.67 -12.34
C ILE A 8 -6.98 8.72 -11.53
N LEU A 9 -7.80 8.28 -10.57
CA LEU A 9 -8.47 9.14 -9.62
C LEU A 9 -7.46 9.62 -8.56
N GLY A 10 -7.21 10.92 -8.51
CA GLY A 10 -6.06 11.51 -7.82
C GLY A 10 -4.81 11.60 -8.71
N GLY A 11 -4.98 11.62 -10.03
CA GLY A 11 -3.90 11.55 -11.02
C GLY A 11 -2.86 12.67 -10.95
N TYR A 12 -3.18 13.81 -10.38
CA TYR A 12 -2.25 14.92 -10.13
C TYR A 12 -1.75 14.99 -8.67
N GLY A 13 -2.04 13.94 -7.89
CA GLY A 13 -1.53 13.78 -6.52
C GLY A 13 -0.12 13.20 -6.46
N ASN A 14 0.41 13.13 -5.24
CA ASN A 14 1.79 12.69 -5.00
C ASN A 14 2.08 11.25 -5.44
N THR A 15 1.09 10.37 -5.42
CA THR A 15 1.22 8.98 -5.94
C THR A 15 0.73 8.88 -7.39
N GLY A 16 -0.32 9.63 -7.76
CA GLY A 16 -0.94 9.54 -9.08
C GLY A 16 -0.04 10.04 -10.20
N ARG A 17 0.69 11.15 -9.98
CA ARG A 17 1.65 11.69 -10.97
C ARG A 17 2.79 10.71 -11.26
N PRO A 18 3.56 10.20 -10.27
CA PRO A 18 4.60 9.20 -10.53
C PRO A 18 4.06 7.94 -11.22
N LEU A 19 2.87 7.48 -10.83
CA LEU A 19 2.24 6.33 -11.47
C LEU A 19 1.93 6.60 -12.94
N ALA A 20 1.40 7.79 -13.26
CA ALA A 20 1.15 8.19 -14.65
C ALA A 20 2.44 8.24 -15.48
N GLU A 21 3.51 8.84 -14.93
CA GLU A 21 4.82 8.90 -15.56
C GLU A 21 5.39 7.49 -15.85
N LEU A 22 5.32 6.58 -14.88
CA LEU A 22 5.75 5.19 -15.05
C LEU A 22 4.95 4.46 -16.13
N LEU A 23 3.62 4.60 -16.13
CA LEU A 23 2.78 3.95 -17.13
C LEU A 23 3.03 4.48 -18.55
N LEU A 24 3.27 5.79 -18.70
CA LEU A 24 3.58 6.40 -19.99
C LEU A 24 4.95 5.97 -20.52
N ALA A 25 5.93 5.79 -19.63
CA ALA A 25 7.26 5.31 -19.99
C ALA A 25 7.26 3.83 -20.42
N GLU A 26 6.45 3.00 -19.75
CA GLU A 26 6.50 1.54 -19.87
C GLU A 26 5.46 0.96 -20.83
N THR A 27 4.44 1.74 -21.21
CA THR A 27 3.28 1.23 -21.95
C THR A 27 2.78 2.20 -23.01
N ASN A 28 1.83 1.73 -23.83
CA ASN A 28 1.11 2.57 -24.80
C ASN A 28 -0.34 2.90 -24.35
N VAL A 29 -0.64 2.81 -23.06
CA VAL A 29 -1.99 3.13 -22.54
C VAL A 29 -2.32 4.61 -22.69
N ASN A 30 -3.62 4.89 -22.83
CA ASN A 30 -4.14 6.25 -22.70
C ASN A 30 -4.52 6.50 -21.25
N LEU A 31 -4.19 7.69 -20.73
CA LEU A 31 -4.47 8.05 -19.35
C LEU A 31 -5.48 9.18 -19.25
N VAL A 32 -6.40 9.05 -18.29
CA VAL A 32 -7.27 10.14 -17.84
C VAL A 32 -6.87 10.50 -16.42
N LEU A 33 -6.29 11.67 -16.23
CA LEU A 33 -5.97 12.18 -14.89
C LEU A 33 -7.20 12.83 -14.30
N ALA A 34 -7.75 12.27 -13.23
CA ALA A 34 -9.01 12.74 -12.67
C ALA A 34 -8.88 13.20 -11.22
N GLY A 35 -9.74 14.12 -10.83
CA GLY A 35 -9.89 14.61 -9.48
C GLY A 35 -10.76 15.87 -9.42
N ARG A 36 -10.94 16.43 -8.21
CA ARG A 36 -11.83 17.58 -7.96
C ARG A 36 -11.37 18.90 -8.60
N ASN A 37 -10.16 18.99 -9.08
CA ASN A 37 -9.64 20.15 -9.78
C ASN A 37 -9.23 19.80 -11.21
N LYS A 38 -10.17 19.96 -12.14
CA LYS A 38 -9.95 19.67 -13.56
C LYS A 38 -8.79 20.47 -14.15
N SER A 39 -8.64 21.75 -13.77
CA SER A 39 -7.56 22.59 -14.30
C SER A 39 -6.17 22.05 -13.93
N LYS A 40 -5.97 21.53 -12.70
CA LYS A 40 -4.72 20.87 -12.32
C LYS A 40 -4.47 19.60 -13.13
N ALA A 41 -5.53 18.83 -13.38
CA ALA A 41 -5.44 17.64 -14.20
C ALA A 41 -5.08 17.97 -15.66
N ASP A 42 -5.69 19.01 -16.24
CA ASP A 42 -5.40 19.46 -17.61
C ASP A 42 -3.96 20.00 -17.76
N VAL A 43 -3.47 20.76 -16.78
CA VAL A 43 -2.08 21.25 -16.77
C VAL A 43 -1.10 20.08 -16.77
N LEU A 44 -1.28 19.13 -15.84
CA LEU A 44 -0.40 17.97 -15.78
C LEU A 44 -0.53 17.09 -17.04
N ALA A 45 -1.72 16.94 -17.61
CA ALA A 45 -1.91 16.19 -18.86
C ALA A 45 -1.11 16.82 -20.01
N THR A 46 -1.08 18.16 -20.10
CA THR A 46 -0.27 18.86 -21.09
C THR A 46 1.22 18.63 -20.87
N GLU A 47 1.71 18.79 -19.63
CA GLU A 47 3.11 18.52 -19.27
C GLU A 47 3.54 17.10 -19.65
N LEU A 48 2.72 16.09 -19.34
CA LEU A 48 3.04 14.70 -19.64
C LEU A 48 2.98 14.39 -21.15
N ASN A 49 2.05 14.97 -21.88
CA ASN A 49 2.01 14.84 -23.34
C ASN A 49 3.25 15.45 -24.01
N ASP A 50 3.73 16.59 -23.50
CA ASP A 50 4.95 17.23 -23.99
C ASP A 50 6.20 16.39 -23.64
N GLN A 51 6.24 15.86 -22.41
CA GLN A 51 7.38 15.05 -21.91
C GLN A 51 7.52 13.70 -22.63
N PHE A 52 6.42 12.98 -22.84
CA PHE A 52 6.42 11.62 -23.42
C PHE A 52 6.09 11.58 -24.91
N GLY A 53 5.81 12.72 -25.50
CA GLY A 53 5.40 12.84 -26.91
C GLY A 53 4.02 12.22 -27.19
N GLY A 54 3.14 12.97 -27.84
CA GLY A 54 1.82 12.47 -28.23
C GLY A 54 0.65 13.15 -27.51
N GLN A 55 -0.52 12.52 -27.59
CA GLN A 55 -1.79 13.01 -27.02
C GLN A 55 -2.48 11.89 -26.22
N ARG A 56 -1.69 11.15 -25.43
CA ARG A 56 -2.18 10.00 -24.67
C ARG A 56 -2.78 10.33 -23.31
N VAL A 57 -2.65 11.58 -22.87
CA VAL A 57 -3.09 12.01 -21.53
C VAL A 57 -4.11 13.13 -21.66
N CYS A 58 -5.21 13.03 -20.92
CA CYS A 58 -6.20 14.10 -20.78
C CYS A 58 -6.64 14.27 -19.31
N GLY A 59 -7.14 15.46 -18.98
CA GLY A 59 -7.67 15.77 -17.65
C GLY A 59 -9.19 15.58 -17.61
N ALA A 60 -9.70 15.14 -16.45
CA ALA A 60 -11.13 15.05 -16.17
C ALA A 60 -11.47 15.55 -14.77
N TYR A 61 -12.72 15.99 -14.59
CA TYR A 61 -13.29 16.21 -13.27
C TYR A 61 -13.86 14.89 -12.75
N ALA A 62 -13.52 14.51 -11.52
CA ALA A 62 -14.17 13.44 -10.79
C ALA A 62 -14.10 13.70 -9.29
N ASP A 63 -15.24 13.58 -8.61
CA ASP A 63 -15.33 13.61 -7.15
C ASP A 63 -15.80 12.26 -6.63
N ALA A 64 -15.00 11.61 -5.80
CA ALA A 64 -15.35 10.32 -5.20
C ALA A 64 -16.63 10.39 -4.36
N ALA A 65 -16.99 11.55 -3.82
CA ALA A 65 -18.22 11.76 -3.09
C ALA A 65 -19.48 11.87 -3.98
N ASP A 66 -19.29 12.12 -5.29
CA ASP A 66 -20.38 12.33 -6.27
C ASP A 66 -20.43 11.22 -7.30
N LEU A 67 -21.38 10.30 -7.14
CA LEU A 67 -21.57 9.16 -8.03
C LEU A 67 -21.84 9.58 -9.47
N ALA A 68 -22.57 10.68 -9.69
CA ALA A 68 -22.86 11.17 -11.04
C ALA A 68 -21.60 11.64 -11.77
N SER A 69 -20.71 12.33 -11.05
CA SER A 69 -19.41 12.74 -11.61
C SER A 69 -18.51 11.55 -11.93
N LEU A 70 -18.52 10.52 -11.06
CA LEU A 70 -17.79 9.27 -11.30
C LEU A 70 -18.31 8.55 -12.55
N THR A 71 -19.64 8.35 -12.66
CA THR A 71 -20.26 7.72 -13.82
C THR A 71 -19.88 8.43 -15.13
N GLN A 72 -19.89 9.77 -15.12
CA GLN A 72 -19.47 10.54 -16.29
C GLN A 72 -17.98 10.36 -16.60
N ALA A 73 -17.11 10.39 -15.58
CA ALA A 73 -15.67 10.29 -15.77
C ALA A 73 -15.22 8.88 -16.22
N LEU A 74 -15.95 7.84 -15.80
CA LEU A 74 -15.67 6.43 -16.14
C LEU A 74 -16.20 6.00 -17.51
N ALA A 75 -16.93 6.84 -18.22
CA ALA A 75 -17.44 6.50 -19.54
C ALA A 75 -16.29 6.24 -20.55
N GLY A 76 -16.26 5.04 -21.13
CA GLY A 76 -15.25 4.62 -22.09
C GLY A 76 -13.84 4.41 -21.49
N ILE A 77 -13.77 4.11 -20.20
CA ILE A 77 -12.58 3.69 -19.45
C ILE A 77 -12.56 2.17 -19.36
N ASP A 78 -11.39 1.56 -19.38
CA ASP A 78 -11.24 0.11 -19.19
C ASP A 78 -10.93 -0.24 -17.72
N MET A 79 -10.22 0.66 -17.03
CA MET A 79 -9.85 0.48 -15.61
C MET A 79 -9.80 1.82 -14.89
N VAL A 80 -10.27 1.85 -13.64
CA VAL A 80 -10.02 2.96 -12.71
C VAL A 80 -8.95 2.58 -11.70
N VAL A 81 -7.95 3.45 -11.55
CA VAL A 81 -6.92 3.35 -10.51
C VAL A 81 -7.13 4.47 -9.49
N VAL A 82 -7.40 4.10 -8.23
CA VAL A 82 -7.65 5.06 -7.15
C VAL A 82 -6.35 5.34 -6.40
N ALA A 83 -5.72 6.46 -6.73
CA ALA A 83 -4.47 6.95 -6.13
C ALA A 83 -4.70 8.21 -5.27
N SER A 84 -5.87 8.29 -4.61
CA SER A 84 -6.27 9.40 -3.75
C SER A 84 -6.74 8.91 -2.39
N SER A 85 -6.66 9.79 -1.37
CA SER A 85 -7.14 9.55 -0.01
C SER A 85 -8.68 9.64 0.04
N THR A 86 -9.37 8.69 -0.57
CA THR A 86 -10.84 8.66 -0.71
C THR A 86 -11.45 7.34 -0.23
N ALA A 87 -10.81 6.68 0.73
CA ALA A 87 -11.29 5.38 1.26
C ALA A 87 -12.71 5.45 1.84
N ASP A 88 -13.11 6.59 2.42
CA ASP A 88 -14.48 6.80 2.91
C ASP A 88 -15.55 6.78 1.78
N TYR A 89 -15.14 7.03 0.54
CA TYR A 89 -16.00 7.00 -0.65
C TYR A 89 -15.76 5.77 -1.53
N ALA A 90 -15.09 4.76 -1.02
CA ALA A 90 -14.80 3.54 -1.77
C ALA A 90 -16.06 2.86 -2.33
N ALA A 91 -17.19 2.96 -1.60
CA ALA A 91 -18.49 2.46 -2.07
C ALA A 91 -18.90 3.10 -3.41
N ASN A 92 -18.82 4.43 -3.50
CA ASN A 92 -19.23 5.15 -4.72
C ASN A 92 -18.33 4.76 -5.90
N VAL A 93 -16.99 4.73 -5.68
CA VAL A 93 -16.05 4.42 -6.76
C VAL A 93 -16.19 2.97 -7.23
N ALA A 94 -16.30 2.01 -6.29
CA ALA A 94 -16.47 0.60 -6.61
C ALA A 94 -17.81 0.32 -7.30
N THR A 95 -18.91 0.97 -6.84
CA THR A 95 -20.23 0.87 -7.49
C THR A 95 -20.19 1.44 -8.90
N ALA A 96 -19.63 2.64 -9.10
CA ALA A 96 -19.53 3.26 -10.41
C ALA A 96 -18.68 2.41 -11.38
N ALA A 97 -17.58 1.81 -10.90
CA ALA A 97 -16.76 0.92 -11.70
C ALA A 97 -17.53 -0.36 -12.09
N LEU A 98 -18.23 -0.98 -11.14
CA LEU A 98 -19.01 -2.18 -11.38
C LEU A 98 -20.18 -1.94 -12.34
N GLU A 99 -20.92 -0.83 -12.17
CA GLU A 99 -22.02 -0.45 -13.07
C GLU A 99 -21.52 -0.12 -14.49
N ALA A 100 -20.30 0.44 -14.61
CA ALA A 100 -19.67 0.67 -15.91
C ALA A 100 -19.07 -0.60 -16.52
N GLY A 101 -18.99 -1.72 -15.78
CA GLY A 101 -18.38 -2.97 -16.23
C GLY A 101 -16.87 -2.85 -16.46
N ILE A 102 -16.18 -2.02 -15.67
CA ILE A 102 -14.75 -1.76 -15.81
C ILE A 102 -13.95 -2.35 -14.63
N ASP A 103 -12.67 -2.54 -14.86
CA ASP A 103 -11.75 -3.05 -13.83
C ASP A 103 -11.34 -1.95 -12.83
N TYR A 104 -10.84 -2.36 -11.68
CA TYR A 104 -10.53 -1.47 -10.57
C TYR A 104 -9.21 -1.83 -9.92
N LEU A 105 -8.44 -0.83 -9.53
CA LEU A 105 -7.28 -0.98 -8.62
C LEU A 105 -7.26 0.19 -7.64
N ASP A 106 -6.92 -0.04 -6.37
CA ASP A 106 -6.69 1.03 -5.40
C ASP A 106 -5.38 0.84 -4.62
N VAL A 107 -4.85 1.96 -4.10
CA VAL A 107 -3.64 2.02 -3.26
C VAL A 107 -3.97 2.39 -1.81
N GLN A 108 -5.20 2.18 -1.39
CA GLN A 108 -5.71 2.65 -0.11
C GLN A 108 -5.65 1.55 0.96
N TYR A 109 -5.10 1.88 2.13
CA TYR A 109 -5.25 1.04 3.32
C TYR A 109 -6.53 1.42 4.07
N SER A 110 -7.50 0.52 4.13
CA SER A 110 -8.72 0.71 4.93
C SER A 110 -9.43 -0.61 5.16
N THR A 111 -9.57 -1.00 6.42
CA THR A 111 -10.33 -2.21 6.80
C THR A 111 -11.81 -2.09 6.38
N ARG A 112 -12.41 -0.90 6.50
CA ARG A 112 -13.82 -0.66 6.12
C ARG A 112 -14.02 -0.84 4.61
N LYS A 113 -13.11 -0.27 3.79
CA LYS A 113 -13.12 -0.46 2.33
C LYS A 113 -13.03 -1.94 1.98
N LEU A 114 -12.12 -2.68 2.60
CA LEU A 114 -11.93 -4.09 2.30
C LEU A 114 -13.17 -4.94 2.66
N VAL A 115 -13.81 -4.67 3.80
CA VAL A 115 -15.08 -5.31 4.17
C VAL A 115 -16.16 -5.03 3.13
N LEU A 116 -16.28 -3.78 2.67
CA LEU A 116 -17.20 -3.38 1.61
C LEU A 116 -16.91 -4.13 0.31
N LEU A 117 -15.67 -4.09 -0.20
CA LEU A 117 -15.31 -4.76 -1.46
C LEU A 117 -15.55 -6.28 -1.38
N ARG A 118 -15.32 -6.89 -0.23
CA ARG A 118 -15.65 -8.31 -0.01
C ARG A 118 -17.15 -8.60 -0.08
N SER A 119 -17.99 -7.69 0.38
CA SER A 119 -19.44 -7.86 0.23
C SER A 119 -19.90 -7.76 -1.22
N MET A 120 -19.15 -7.03 -2.07
CA MET A 120 -19.41 -6.90 -3.52
C MET A 120 -18.73 -8.01 -4.35
N ALA A 121 -17.87 -8.85 -3.76
CA ALA A 121 -17.05 -9.82 -4.50
C ALA A 121 -17.86 -10.77 -5.41
N PRO A 122 -19.05 -11.29 -5.01
CA PRO A 122 -19.87 -12.12 -5.89
C PRO A 122 -20.34 -11.37 -7.14
N GLU A 123 -20.73 -10.10 -6.98
CA GLU A 123 -21.22 -9.24 -8.06
C GLU A 123 -20.08 -8.86 -9.01
N ILE A 124 -18.91 -8.52 -8.46
CA ILE A 124 -17.68 -8.24 -9.22
C ILE A 124 -17.31 -9.43 -10.10
N ALA A 125 -17.32 -10.65 -9.54
CA ALA A 125 -17.02 -11.87 -10.28
C ALA A 125 -18.07 -12.16 -11.36
N ALA A 126 -19.35 -11.97 -11.05
CA ALA A 126 -20.47 -12.19 -12.00
C ALA A 126 -20.44 -11.19 -13.16
N ALA A 127 -20.00 -9.95 -12.91
CA ALA A 127 -19.82 -8.93 -13.96
C ALA A 127 -18.59 -9.18 -14.84
N GLY A 128 -17.72 -10.14 -14.48
CA GLY A 128 -16.48 -10.42 -15.20
C GLY A 128 -15.39 -9.41 -14.93
N CYS A 129 -15.54 -8.51 -13.95
CA CYS A 129 -14.59 -7.46 -13.63
C CYS A 129 -13.43 -7.98 -12.75
N CYS A 130 -12.23 -7.43 -12.97
CA CYS A 130 -11.04 -7.67 -12.16
C CYS A 130 -10.83 -6.49 -11.19
N PHE A 131 -11.11 -6.71 -9.91
CA PHE A 131 -10.86 -5.71 -8.86
C PHE A 131 -9.63 -6.10 -8.08
N ILE A 132 -8.62 -5.22 -8.07
CA ILE A 132 -7.39 -5.37 -7.30
C ILE A 132 -7.38 -4.28 -6.23
N THR A 133 -7.20 -4.66 -4.97
CA THR A 133 -7.19 -3.72 -3.85
C THR A 133 -5.92 -3.88 -3.02
N ASP A 134 -5.69 -2.93 -2.10
CA ASP A 134 -4.52 -2.90 -1.25
C ASP A 134 -3.22 -2.88 -2.08
N GLY A 135 -3.16 -2.00 -3.09
CA GLY A 135 -1.97 -1.77 -3.91
C GLY A 135 -0.94 -0.88 -3.23
N GLY A 136 0.32 -1.02 -3.63
CA GLY A 136 1.42 -0.22 -3.11
C GLY A 136 2.50 -1.05 -2.45
N PHE A 137 3.22 -0.45 -1.47
CA PHE A 137 4.30 -1.16 -0.78
C PHE A 137 3.88 -1.74 0.58
N HIS A 138 2.98 -1.11 1.33
CA HIS A 138 2.29 -1.71 2.49
C HIS A 138 0.93 -1.02 2.75
N PRO A 139 -0.16 -1.67 2.38
CA PRO A 139 -0.27 -3.03 1.82
C PRO A 139 0.24 -3.14 0.39
N GLY A 140 0.40 -4.39 -0.06
CA GLY A 140 0.67 -4.77 -1.44
C GLY A 140 1.94 -5.59 -1.67
N LEU A 141 3.01 -5.38 -0.88
CA LEU A 141 4.27 -6.14 -1.00
C LEU A 141 4.52 -7.17 0.10
N PRO A 142 4.13 -7.00 1.38
CA PRO A 142 4.51 -7.91 2.45
C PRO A 142 4.28 -9.38 2.14
N ALA A 143 3.07 -9.78 1.78
CA ALA A 143 2.80 -11.15 1.41
C ALA A 143 3.42 -11.56 0.07
N ALA A 144 3.57 -10.63 -0.88
CA ALA A 144 4.26 -10.90 -2.15
C ALA A 144 5.75 -11.23 -1.92
N LEU A 145 6.43 -10.55 -0.97
CA LEU A 145 7.81 -10.85 -0.59
C LEU A 145 7.94 -12.23 0.03
N VAL A 146 7.03 -12.61 0.92
CA VAL A 146 7.01 -13.97 1.48
C VAL A 146 6.84 -15.00 0.36
N ARG A 147 5.91 -14.78 -0.57
CA ARG A 147 5.66 -15.65 -1.73
C ARG A 147 6.85 -15.71 -2.68
N TYR A 148 7.59 -14.62 -2.84
CA TYR A 148 8.81 -14.54 -3.65
C TYR A 148 9.95 -15.36 -3.04
N LEU A 149 10.12 -15.29 -1.71
CA LEU A 149 11.21 -15.97 -1.02
C LEU A 149 10.91 -17.45 -0.72
N ALA A 150 9.65 -17.82 -0.58
CA ALA A 150 9.22 -19.16 -0.19
C ALA A 150 9.82 -20.29 -1.06
N PRO A 151 9.90 -20.19 -2.40
CA PRO A 151 10.51 -21.25 -3.24
C PRO A 151 11.98 -21.53 -2.95
N GLN A 152 12.65 -20.67 -2.20
CA GLN A 152 14.04 -20.87 -1.79
C GLN A 152 14.20 -21.79 -0.57
N PHE A 153 13.10 -22.24 0.03
CA PHE A 153 13.03 -23.12 1.18
C PHE A 153 12.28 -24.41 0.83
N ASP A 154 12.61 -25.49 1.49
CA ASP A 154 11.81 -26.72 1.44
C ASP A 154 10.66 -26.62 2.47
N SER A 155 10.90 -25.92 3.59
CA SER A 155 9.93 -25.66 4.63
C SER A 155 10.16 -24.27 5.23
N LEU A 156 9.09 -23.48 5.36
CA LEU A 156 9.11 -22.18 6.01
C LEU A 156 8.70 -22.30 7.47
N GLU A 157 9.55 -21.82 8.39
CA GLU A 157 9.25 -21.79 9.82
C GLU A 157 8.75 -20.42 10.27
N SER A 158 9.36 -19.34 9.74
CA SER A 158 8.92 -18.00 10.05
C SER A 158 9.13 -17.04 8.87
N ALA A 159 8.20 -16.07 8.74
CA ALA A 159 8.29 -15.00 7.76
C ALA A 159 7.77 -13.70 8.38
N ARG A 160 8.68 -12.83 8.80
CA ARG A 160 8.36 -11.53 9.35
C ARG A 160 8.69 -10.44 8.32
N VAL A 161 7.75 -9.54 8.09
CA VAL A 161 7.98 -8.39 7.21
C VAL A 161 7.87 -7.12 8.03
N GLY A 162 8.84 -6.24 7.91
CA GLY A 162 8.87 -4.97 8.63
C GLY A 162 9.07 -3.79 7.69
N SER A 163 8.42 -2.68 7.99
CA SER A 163 8.56 -1.42 7.29
C SER A 163 9.12 -0.34 8.19
N VAL A 164 10.02 0.49 7.64
CA VAL A 164 10.48 1.73 8.26
C VAL A 164 10.11 2.88 7.34
N ILE A 165 9.41 3.87 7.91
CA ILE A 165 9.08 5.13 7.24
C ILE A 165 9.69 6.27 8.04
N LYS A 166 10.87 6.75 7.60
CA LYS A 166 11.51 7.93 8.16
C LYS A 166 11.45 9.07 7.17
N ILE A 167 10.49 9.95 7.35
CA ILE A 167 10.24 11.08 6.47
C ILE A 167 10.73 12.36 7.16
N ASP A 168 11.16 13.33 6.38
CA ASP A 168 11.35 14.70 6.87
C ASP A 168 10.00 15.37 7.10
N TRP A 169 9.41 15.10 8.25
CA TRP A 169 8.12 15.66 8.65
C TRP A 169 8.13 17.19 8.77
N ALA A 170 9.32 17.80 8.98
CA ALA A 170 9.45 19.25 9.11
C ALA A 170 9.26 19.95 7.77
N GLY A 171 9.73 19.33 6.68
CA GLY A 171 9.57 19.84 5.32
C GLY A 171 8.19 19.60 4.70
N LEU A 172 7.31 18.83 5.34
CA LEU A 172 5.98 18.54 4.81
C LEU A 172 4.95 19.59 5.26
N ASP A 173 4.26 20.16 4.27
CA ASP A 173 3.06 20.98 4.51
C ASP A 173 1.81 20.08 4.45
N LEU A 174 1.43 19.54 5.61
CA LEU A 174 0.29 18.65 5.74
C LEU A 174 -0.96 19.42 6.13
N SER A 175 -2.03 19.24 5.36
CA SER A 175 -3.32 19.83 5.69
C SER A 175 -3.89 19.23 6.99
N PRO A 176 -4.73 19.96 7.75
CA PRO A 176 -5.41 19.40 8.92
C PRO A 176 -6.21 18.13 8.62
N SER A 177 -6.81 18.02 7.43
CA SER A 177 -7.54 16.83 6.99
C SER A 177 -6.62 15.63 6.79
N THR A 178 -5.45 15.80 6.19
CA THR A 178 -4.44 14.74 6.05
C THR A 178 -3.96 14.25 7.42
N MET A 179 -3.83 15.16 8.39
CA MET A 179 -3.48 14.79 9.75
C MET A 179 -4.58 13.98 10.45
N GLU A 180 -5.85 14.38 10.28
CA GLU A 180 -6.99 13.65 10.86
C GLU A 180 -7.14 12.26 10.23
N GLU A 181 -6.91 12.14 8.94
CA GLU A 181 -6.91 10.88 8.20
C GLU A 181 -5.80 9.93 8.68
N PHE A 182 -4.57 10.43 8.78
CA PHE A 182 -3.44 9.67 9.30
C PHE A 182 -3.68 9.13 10.73
N VAL A 183 -4.28 9.95 11.62
CA VAL A 183 -4.66 9.50 12.97
C VAL A 183 -5.83 8.51 12.90
N GLY A 184 -6.76 8.68 11.97
CA GLY A 184 -7.85 7.74 11.72
C GLY A 184 -7.36 6.35 11.34
N GLU A 185 -6.33 6.25 10.51
CA GLU A 185 -5.70 4.99 10.15
C GLU A 185 -5.09 4.27 11.36
N PHE A 186 -4.52 5.02 12.31
CA PHE A 186 -4.06 4.45 13.59
C PHE A 186 -5.20 3.91 14.47
N MET A 187 -6.43 4.37 14.30
CA MET A 187 -7.58 3.87 15.06
C MET A 187 -8.15 2.57 14.50
N ASP A 188 -8.08 2.39 13.19
CA ASP A 188 -8.51 1.16 12.51
C ASP A 188 -7.43 0.05 12.52
N PHE A 189 -6.31 0.34 13.14
CA PHE A 189 -5.12 -0.48 13.22
C PHE A 189 -5.34 -1.71 14.11
N GLN A 190 -5.20 -2.88 13.52
CA GLN A 190 -5.24 -4.15 14.25
C GLN A 190 -3.83 -4.65 14.52
N THR A 191 -3.61 -5.18 15.73
CA THR A 191 -2.31 -5.73 16.16
C THR A 191 -2.38 -7.24 16.21
N LEU A 192 -2.60 -7.88 15.04
CA LEU A 192 -2.64 -9.34 14.95
C LEU A 192 -1.30 -9.87 14.43
N LEU A 193 -0.82 -10.94 15.07
CA LEU A 193 0.31 -11.74 14.60
C LEU A 193 -0.06 -13.21 14.59
N PHE A 194 0.43 -13.95 13.61
CA PHE A 194 0.33 -15.41 13.61
C PHE A 194 1.48 -16.00 14.42
N ARG A 195 1.12 -16.72 15.47
CA ARG A 195 2.07 -17.44 16.33
C ARG A 195 1.45 -18.74 16.83
N ASP A 196 2.25 -19.78 16.93
CA ASP A 196 1.83 -21.07 17.46
C ASP A 196 0.54 -21.61 16.80
N GLY A 197 0.47 -21.50 15.47
CA GLY A 197 -0.63 -22.04 14.66
C GLY A 197 -1.93 -21.22 14.66
N ARG A 198 -1.93 -20.00 15.18
CA ARG A 198 -3.14 -19.15 15.23
C ARG A 198 -2.83 -17.66 15.16
N TRP A 199 -3.79 -16.90 14.64
CA TRP A 199 -3.77 -15.43 14.72
C TRP A 199 -4.11 -14.99 16.16
N GLN A 200 -3.24 -14.17 16.72
CA GLN A 200 -3.35 -13.70 18.11
C GLN A 200 -3.31 -12.18 18.16
N GLN A 201 -4.23 -11.59 18.92
CA GLN A 201 -4.20 -10.16 19.21
C GLN A 201 -3.01 -9.85 20.13
N VAL A 202 -2.15 -8.95 19.70
CA VAL A 202 -1.07 -8.43 20.54
C VAL A 202 -1.64 -7.34 21.44
N GLY A 203 -1.85 -7.66 22.72
CA GLY A 203 -2.38 -6.70 23.69
C GLY A 203 -1.34 -5.67 24.14
N ALA A 204 -1.79 -4.59 24.78
CA ALA A 204 -0.94 -3.49 25.25
C ALA A 204 0.25 -3.96 26.12
N TRP A 205 0.08 -4.98 26.96
CA TRP A 205 1.15 -5.56 27.76
C TRP A 205 2.21 -6.30 26.94
N SER A 206 1.79 -6.93 25.84
CA SER A 206 2.74 -7.60 24.91
C SER A 206 3.51 -6.59 24.07
N MET A 207 2.93 -5.42 23.80
CA MET A 207 3.63 -4.30 23.15
C MET A 207 4.71 -3.67 24.04
N MET A 208 4.60 -3.82 25.35
CA MET A 208 5.67 -3.42 26.29
C MET A 208 6.92 -4.31 26.17
N LYS A 209 6.83 -5.49 25.53
CA LYS A 209 7.99 -6.28 25.11
C LYS A 209 8.41 -5.82 23.71
N PRO A 210 9.46 -5.00 23.61
CA PRO A 210 9.81 -4.38 22.34
C PRO A 210 10.22 -5.43 21.31
N THR A 211 9.55 -5.43 20.15
CA THR A 211 10.00 -6.16 18.98
C THR A 211 10.98 -5.28 18.23
N PHE A 212 12.18 -5.77 18.00
CA PHE A 212 13.20 -5.07 17.23
C PHE A 212 13.49 -5.81 15.93
N MET A 213 13.59 -5.06 14.84
CA MET A 213 14.08 -5.55 13.56
C MET A 213 15.28 -4.72 13.10
N GLY A 214 16.27 -5.35 12.45
CA GLY A 214 17.42 -4.67 11.90
C GLY A 214 17.17 -4.27 10.45
N PHE A 215 17.33 -2.99 10.10
CA PHE A 215 17.10 -2.44 8.77
C PHE A 215 18.40 -1.98 8.09
N GLY A 216 19.43 -2.80 8.18
CA GLY A 216 20.75 -2.53 7.61
C GLY A 216 21.54 -1.46 8.39
N GLU A 217 22.70 -1.06 7.84
CA GLU A 217 23.61 -0.11 8.50
C GLU A 217 23.02 1.30 8.61
N THR A 218 22.28 1.74 7.59
CA THR A 218 21.74 3.10 7.51
C THR A 218 20.68 3.38 8.58
N PHE A 219 19.75 2.45 8.80
CA PHE A 219 18.64 2.63 9.73
C PHE A 219 18.82 1.87 11.04
N GLY A 220 19.81 0.95 11.08
CA GLY A 220 20.13 0.19 12.26
C GLY A 220 18.96 -0.66 12.78
N ARG A 221 18.97 -0.88 14.07
CA ARG A 221 17.93 -1.64 14.78
C ARG A 221 16.80 -0.70 15.20
N GLN A 222 15.59 -0.95 14.72
CA GLN A 222 14.41 -0.14 15.01
C GLN A 222 13.44 -0.89 15.90
N TYR A 223 12.76 -0.16 16.79
CA TYR A 223 11.59 -0.64 17.48
C TYR A 223 10.42 -0.72 16.48
N CYS A 224 9.70 -1.84 16.50
CA CYS A 224 8.61 -2.09 15.57
C CYS A 224 7.35 -2.51 16.31
N ILE A 225 6.23 -1.98 15.86
CA ILE A 225 4.89 -2.30 16.36
C ILE A 225 4.23 -3.26 15.35
N PRO A 226 3.61 -4.35 15.79
CA PRO A 226 2.86 -5.21 14.89
C PRO A 226 1.67 -4.45 14.30
N MET A 227 1.49 -4.59 12.99
CA MET A 227 0.37 -4.07 12.22
C MET A 227 -0.22 -5.20 11.38
N PHE A 228 -1.52 -5.41 11.48
CA PHE A 228 -2.15 -6.42 10.69
C PHE A 228 -2.46 -5.93 9.29
N LEU A 229 -1.94 -6.65 8.30
CA LEU A 229 -2.32 -6.50 6.90
C LEU A 229 -3.08 -7.75 6.46
N GLU A 230 -4.22 -7.54 5.83
CA GLU A 230 -5.09 -8.65 5.43
C GLU A 230 -4.44 -9.61 4.43
N GLU A 231 -3.51 -9.11 3.61
CA GLU A 231 -2.71 -9.95 2.70
C GLU A 231 -1.85 -10.99 3.41
N MET A 232 -1.46 -10.73 4.67
CA MET A 232 -0.69 -11.71 5.46
C MET A 232 -1.54 -12.85 5.98
N ARG A 233 -2.87 -12.70 6.02
CA ARG A 233 -3.80 -13.70 6.57
C ARG A 233 -3.68 -15.06 5.89
N ALA A 234 -3.51 -15.08 4.58
CA ALA A 234 -3.44 -16.30 3.81
C ALA A 234 -2.06 -17.01 3.87
N ILE A 235 -1.03 -16.36 4.42
CA ILE A 235 0.33 -16.92 4.44
C ILE A 235 0.41 -18.26 5.18
N PRO A 236 -0.21 -18.46 6.37
CA PRO A 236 -0.21 -19.78 7.04
C PRO A 236 -0.97 -20.86 6.26
N ASP A 237 -1.99 -20.50 5.50
CA ASP A 237 -2.72 -21.45 4.67
C ASP A 237 -1.91 -21.89 3.44
N LEU A 238 -1.11 -20.96 2.88
CA LEU A 238 -0.21 -21.24 1.76
C LEU A 238 1.03 -22.03 2.20
N TYR A 239 1.48 -21.83 3.43
CA TYR A 239 2.68 -22.46 4.00
C TYR A 239 2.35 -23.03 5.39
N PRO A 240 1.73 -24.23 5.48
CA PRO A 240 1.20 -24.77 6.73
C PRO A 240 2.24 -25.06 7.83
N GLU A 241 3.52 -25.14 7.47
CA GLU A 241 4.61 -25.38 8.43
C GLU A 241 5.07 -24.11 9.16
N ILE A 242 4.57 -22.96 8.71
CA ILE A 242 4.94 -21.67 9.29
C ILE A 242 4.38 -21.54 10.72
N ARG A 243 5.24 -21.15 11.66
CA ARG A 243 4.89 -20.98 13.08
C ARG A 243 4.71 -19.52 13.47
N GLU A 244 5.40 -18.62 12.77
CA GLU A 244 5.33 -17.18 13.01
C GLU A 244 5.30 -16.40 11.70
N THR A 245 4.29 -15.54 11.54
CA THR A 245 4.25 -14.54 10.47
C THR A 245 3.51 -13.30 10.90
N GLY A 246 3.85 -12.17 10.29
CA GLY A 246 3.19 -10.90 10.52
C GLY A 246 3.93 -9.74 9.90
N PHE A 247 3.28 -8.59 9.96
CA PHE A 247 3.83 -7.34 9.49
C PHE A 247 4.07 -6.38 10.65
N PHE A 248 5.14 -5.59 10.55
CA PHE A 248 5.60 -4.69 11.60
C PHE A 248 5.94 -3.33 11.03
N VAL A 249 5.60 -2.26 11.74
CA VAL A 249 5.94 -0.88 11.36
C VAL A 249 6.84 -0.25 12.42
N GLY A 250 7.89 0.40 11.99
CA GLY A 250 8.81 1.12 12.85
C GLY A 250 9.40 2.36 12.17
N GLY A 251 10.40 2.96 12.80
CA GLY A 251 11.14 4.08 12.23
C GLY A 251 10.55 5.44 12.53
N PHE A 252 9.59 5.55 13.42
CA PHE A 252 9.23 6.83 14.01
C PHE A 252 10.41 7.38 14.83
N ASN A 253 10.18 8.07 15.89
CA ASN A 253 11.24 8.53 16.77
C ASN A 253 10.97 8.12 18.22
N TRP A 254 11.99 8.20 19.08
CA TRP A 254 11.89 7.74 20.46
C TRP A 254 10.70 8.32 21.23
N PHE A 255 10.31 9.57 20.94
CA PHE A 255 9.20 10.23 21.60
C PHE A 255 7.86 9.61 21.18
N VAL A 256 7.67 9.39 19.87
CA VAL A 256 6.48 8.74 19.32
C VAL A 256 6.42 7.29 19.75
N ASP A 257 7.52 6.55 19.62
CA ASP A 257 7.57 5.11 19.91
C ASP A 257 7.34 4.78 21.39
N TRP A 258 8.00 5.51 22.30
CA TRP A 258 8.04 5.15 23.73
C TRP A 258 7.07 5.92 24.60
N LEU A 259 6.74 7.16 24.26
CA LEU A 259 5.88 8.01 25.08
C LEU A 259 4.50 8.18 24.45
N LEU A 260 4.44 8.55 23.18
CA LEU A 260 3.19 8.95 22.58
C LEU A 260 2.34 7.77 22.14
N SER A 261 2.90 6.73 21.53
CA SER A 261 2.12 5.58 21.05
C SER A 261 1.37 4.85 22.16
N PRO A 262 1.97 4.56 23.34
CA PRO A 262 1.22 4.01 24.47
C PRO A 262 0.13 4.95 24.96
N LEU A 263 0.40 6.26 25.06
CA LEU A 263 -0.58 7.26 25.48
C LEU A 263 -1.74 7.36 24.48
N LEU A 264 -1.42 7.38 23.19
CA LEU A 264 -2.39 7.42 22.10
C LEU A 264 -3.33 6.21 22.16
N MET A 265 -2.80 5.01 22.36
CA MET A 265 -3.59 3.79 22.45
C MET A 265 -4.56 3.83 23.66
N VAL A 266 -4.10 4.32 24.80
CA VAL A 266 -4.95 4.46 26.00
C VAL A 266 -6.01 5.54 25.77
N ALA A 267 -5.63 6.70 25.26
CA ALA A 267 -6.53 7.83 25.04
C ALA A 267 -7.62 7.49 24.01
N LEU A 268 -7.26 6.84 22.89
CA LEU A 268 -8.20 6.43 21.85
C LEU A 268 -9.13 5.29 22.33
N LYS A 269 -8.67 4.42 23.20
CA LYS A 269 -9.51 3.38 23.80
C LYS A 269 -10.55 3.95 24.76
N LEU A 270 -10.19 4.97 25.56
CA LEU A 270 -11.07 5.57 26.57
C LEU A 270 -12.00 6.65 25.99
N TRP A 271 -11.50 7.45 25.04
CA TRP A 271 -12.24 8.59 24.47
C TRP A 271 -11.98 8.70 22.95
N PRO A 272 -12.44 7.74 22.12
CA PRO A 272 -12.06 7.62 20.71
C PRO A 272 -12.27 8.92 19.91
N GLU A 273 -13.46 9.52 20.02
CA GLU A 273 -13.79 10.74 19.27
C GLU A 273 -13.10 12.00 19.82
N ARG A 274 -13.03 12.13 21.17
CA ARG A 274 -12.47 13.33 21.82
C ARG A 274 -10.96 13.39 21.78
N ALA A 275 -10.28 12.23 21.82
CA ALA A 275 -8.83 12.15 21.80
C ALA A 275 -8.25 12.29 20.39
N ARG A 276 -9.01 12.03 19.33
CA ARG A 276 -8.53 11.99 17.94
C ARG A 276 -7.77 13.24 17.54
N ARG A 277 -8.38 14.42 17.65
CA ARG A 277 -7.75 15.70 17.26
C ARG A 277 -6.56 16.10 18.13
N PRO A 278 -6.65 16.11 19.49
CA PRO A 278 -5.49 16.51 20.29
C PRO A 278 -4.32 15.53 20.18
N MET A 279 -4.58 14.24 20.13
CA MET A 279 -3.53 13.23 19.96
C MET A 279 -2.87 13.32 18.58
N GLY A 280 -3.65 13.58 17.53
CA GLY A 280 -3.10 13.83 16.20
C GLY A 280 -2.16 15.03 16.17
N ARG A 281 -2.55 16.15 16.77
CA ARG A 281 -1.68 17.33 16.87
C ARG A 281 -0.39 17.06 17.63
N LEU A 282 -0.49 16.33 18.75
CA LEU A 282 0.66 15.96 19.57
C LEU A 282 1.59 15.00 18.80
N MET A 283 1.02 14.06 18.06
CA MET A 283 1.78 13.13 17.23
C MET A 283 2.56 13.87 16.13
N PHE A 284 1.91 14.76 15.40
CA PHE A 284 2.59 15.57 14.37
C PHE A 284 3.65 16.49 14.94
N TRP A 285 3.37 17.11 16.09
CA TRP A 285 4.38 17.90 16.80
C TRP A 285 5.59 17.03 17.17
N GLY A 286 5.38 15.84 17.71
CA GLY A 286 6.45 14.90 18.05
C GLY A 286 7.22 14.40 16.83
N LEU A 287 6.51 14.09 15.72
CA LEU A 287 7.14 13.71 14.46
C LEU A 287 8.00 14.85 13.89
N LYS A 288 7.48 16.06 13.82
CA LYS A 288 8.22 17.23 13.31
C LYS A 288 9.42 17.61 14.18
N THR A 289 9.29 17.48 15.50
CA THR A 289 10.31 17.97 16.45
C THR A 289 11.47 16.98 16.64
N PHE A 290 11.18 15.68 16.66
CA PHE A 290 12.14 14.66 17.06
C PHE A 290 12.62 13.75 15.95
N SER A 291 12.04 13.83 14.73
CA SER A 291 12.55 13.07 13.58
C SER A 291 13.88 13.65 13.10
N LYS A 292 14.82 12.76 12.83
CA LYS A 292 16.20 13.10 12.41
C LYS A 292 16.60 12.19 11.26
N PRO A 293 17.46 12.67 10.33
CA PRO A 293 18.03 11.83 9.30
C PRO A 293 18.80 10.62 9.92
N PRO A 294 19.03 9.56 9.15
CA PRO A 294 18.72 9.44 7.72
C PRO A 294 17.22 9.29 7.46
N TYR A 295 16.76 9.87 6.34
CA TYR A 295 15.39 9.72 5.86
C TYR A 295 15.33 8.67 4.75
N GLY A 296 14.19 8.02 4.59
CA GLY A 296 13.94 7.02 3.58
C GLY A 296 12.83 6.06 3.98
N THR A 297 12.40 5.26 3.02
CA THR A 297 11.37 4.23 3.19
C THR A 297 11.95 2.88 2.83
N LEU A 298 11.78 1.90 3.72
CA LEU A 298 12.27 0.53 3.53
C LEU A 298 11.19 -0.48 3.87
N LEU A 299 11.29 -1.61 3.18
CA LEU A 299 10.56 -2.83 3.53
C LEU A 299 11.59 -3.96 3.66
N LYS A 300 11.54 -4.71 4.76
CA LYS A 300 12.42 -5.85 5.02
C LYS A 300 11.61 -7.10 5.25
N ALA A 301 11.96 -8.18 4.55
CA ALA A 301 11.48 -9.51 4.85
C ALA A 301 12.58 -10.32 5.54
N GLU A 302 12.29 -10.88 6.72
CA GLU A 302 13.13 -11.84 7.45
C GLU A 302 12.45 -13.21 7.36
N VAL A 303 13.02 -14.10 6.56
CA VAL A 303 12.45 -15.43 6.31
C VAL A 303 13.43 -16.49 6.80
N ARG A 304 12.90 -17.43 7.55
CA ARG A 304 13.65 -18.55 8.16
C ARG A 304 12.96 -19.87 7.86
N GLY A 305 13.72 -20.90 7.69
CA GLY A 305 13.23 -22.23 7.41
C GLY A 305 14.35 -23.21 7.11
N THR A 306 14.06 -24.26 6.36
CA THR A 306 15.03 -25.28 5.99
C THR A 306 15.19 -25.39 4.47
N ARG A 307 16.40 -25.77 4.03
CA ARG A 307 16.72 -26.13 2.65
C ARG A 307 17.69 -27.28 2.65
N HIS A 308 17.35 -28.39 1.98
CA HIS A 308 18.15 -29.63 1.94
C HIS A 308 18.53 -30.12 3.35
N GLY A 309 17.55 -30.07 4.29
CA GLY A 309 17.74 -30.50 5.67
C GLY A 309 18.64 -29.59 6.53
N ARG A 310 19.00 -28.40 6.05
CA ARG A 310 19.80 -27.42 6.80
C ARG A 310 18.99 -26.16 7.04
N GLU A 311 19.24 -25.50 8.18
CA GLU A 311 18.66 -24.19 8.44
C GLU A 311 19.09 -23.19 7.39
N LYS A 312 18.16 -22.39 6.92
CA LYS A 312 18.37 -21.29 5.97
C LYS A 312 17.68 -20.04 6.47
N ALA A 313 18.37 -18.92 6.32
CA ALA A 313 17.88 -17.60 6.63
C ALA A 313 18.08 -16.69 5.41
N ILE A 314 17.09 -15.87 5.12
CA ILE A 314 17.18 -14.82 4.09
C ILE A 314 16.60 -13.55 4.66
N ASP A 315 17.37 -12.49 4.59
CA ASP A 315 16.95 -11.13 4.88
C ASP A 315 16.98 -10.32 3.57
N LEU A 316 15.82 -9.92 3.08
CA LEU A 316 15.68 -9.11 1.87
C LEU A 316 15.19 -7.71 2.24
N ILE A 317 15.94 -6.69 1.83
CA ILE A 317 15.59 -5.29 2.05
C ILE A 317 15.28 -4.64 0.71
N LEU A 318 14.13 -3.99 0.64
CA LEU A 318 13.73 -3.11 -0.45
C LEU A 318 13.74 -1.68 0.06
N SER A 319 14.25 -0.74 -0.74
CA SER A 319 14.29 0.67 -0.34
C SER A 319 14.12 1.62 -1.52
N HIS A 320 13.57 2.79 -1.22
CA HIS A 320 13.52 3.93 -2.11
C HIS A 320 13.56 5.23 -1.28
N GLU A 321 14.24 6.26 -1.79
CA GLU A 321 14.35 7.56 -1.10
C GLU A 321 13.01 8.29 -1.05
N ASP A 322 12.23 8.20 -2.14
CA ASP A 322 10.90 8.77 -2.25
C ASP A 322 9.82 7.73 -1.92
N GLY A 323 9.07 7.94 -0.83
CA GLY A 323 7.99 7.05 -0.39
C GLY A 323 6.79 7.00 -1.35
N TYR A 324 6.56 8.07 -2.14
CA TYR A 324 5.49 8.07 -3.14
C TYR A 324 5.86 7.23 -4.36
N LEU A 325 7.12 7.30 -4.81
CA LEU A 325 7.65 6.39 -5.83
C LEU A 325 7.68 4.95 -5.30
N PHE A 326 8.03 4.75 -4.03
CA PHE A 326 7.98 3.41 -3.41
C PHE A 326 6.56 2.83 -3.34
N THR A 327 5.53 3.68 -3.40
CA THR A 327 4.13 3.24 -3.56
C THR A 327 3.76 3.03 -5.02
N ALA A 328 4.14 3.96 -5.90
CA ALA A 328 3.74 3.94 -7.31
C ALA A 328 4.40 2.81 -8.12
N ILE A 329 5.66 2.48 -7.84
CA ILE A 329 6.41 1.44 -8.57
C ILE A 329 5.77 0.04 -8.43
N PRO A 330 5.42 -0.47 -7.24
CA PRO A 330 4.72 -1.75 -7.12
C PRO A 330 3.36 -1.78 -7.82
N VAL A 331 2.65 -0.66 -7.82
CA VAL A 331 1.37 -0.52 -8.55
C VAL A 331 1.60 -0.54 -10.05
N ALA A 332 2.60 0.18 -10.54
CA ALA A 332 2.97 0.13 -11.97
C ALA A 332 3.38 -1.29 -12.38
N ALA A 333 4.22 -1.97 -11.60
CA ALA A 333 4.62 -3.36 -11.85
C ALA A 333 3.43 -4.34 -11.82
N CYS A 334 2.44 -4.12 -10.95
CA CYS A 334 1.18 -4.86 -10.94
C CYS A 334 0.37 -4.58 -12.22
N LEU A 335 0.25 -3.32 -12.62
CA LEU A 335 -0.47 -2.92 -13.84
C LEU A 335 0.20 -3.43 -15.11
N LEU A 336 1.53 -3.56 -15.16
CA LEU A 336 2.22 -4.19 -16.29
C LEU A 336 1.78 -5.66 -16.46
N GLN A 337 1.63 -6.40 -15.36
CA GLN A 337 1.12 -7.77 -15.38
C GLN A 337 -0.38 -7.85 -15.71
N TYR A 338 -1.16 -6.85 -15.28
CA TYR A 338 -2.56 -6.75 -15.66
C TYR A 338 -2.73 -6.49 -17.17
N LEU A 339 -2.00 -5.51 -17.70
CA LEU A 339 -2.09 -5.09 -19.11
C LEU A 339 -1.64 -6.16 -20.12
N ASP A 340 -0.77 -7.07 -19.71
CA ASP A 340 -0.40 -8.20 -20.56
C ASP A 340 -1.29 -9.44 -20.37
N GLY A 341 -2.32 -9.34 -19.53
CA GLY A 341 -3.27 -10.41 -19.26
C GLY A 341 -2.81 -11.46 -18.25
N SER A 342 -1.58 -11.34 -17.70
CA SER A 342 -1.03 -12.37 -16.79
C SER A 342 -1.82 -12.54 -15.50
N ILE A 343 -2.47 -11.46 -15.02
CA ILE A 343 -3.21 -11.43 -13.76
C ILE A 343 -4.64 -10.88 -13.92
N CYS A 344 -5.03 -10.47 -15.13
CA CYS A 344 -6.39 -10.01 -15.43
C CYS A 344 -7.36 -11.20 -15.36
N ARG A 345 -8.07 -11.32 -14.24
CA ARG A 345 -9.04 -12.39 -13.99
C ARG A 345 -10.21 -11.86 -13.15
N PRO A 346 -11.47 -12.27 -13.45
CA PRO A 346 -12.62 -11.82 -12.70
C PRO A 346 -12.52 -12.10 -11.20
N GLY A 347 -13.07 -11.18 -10.40
CA GLY A 347 -13.14 -11.29 -8.95
C GLY A 347 -12.37 -10.19 -8.21
N LEU A 348 -12.39 -10.29 -6.87
CA LEU A 348 -11.69 -9.37 -5.96
C LEU A 348 -10.37 -9.99 -5.49
N TRP A 349 -9.29 -9.25 -5.67
CA TRP A 349 -7.94 -9.71 -5.39
C TRP A 349 -7.18 -8.67 -4.55
N LEU A 350 -6.42 -9.12 -3.56
CA LEU A 350 -5.37 -8.31 -2.94
C LEU A 350 -4.15 -8.27 -3.87
N GLN A 351 -3.53 -7.11 -4.09
CA GLN A 351 -2.36 -7.00 -4.98
C GLN A 351 -1.32 -8.07 -4.71
N ALA A 352 -0.93 -8.26 -3.43
CA ALA A 352 0.08 -9.22 -3.03
C ALA A 352 -0.22 -10.67 -3.44
N HIS A 353 -1.49 -11.03 -3.67
CA HIS A 353 -1.93 -12.36 -4.10
C HIS A 353 -2.31 -12.43 -5.59
N ALA A 354 -2.62 -11.29 -6.20
CA ALA A 354 -2.90 -11.20 -7.63
C ALA A 354 -1.63 -11.40 -8.46
N VAL A 355 -0.55 -10.74 -8.09
CA VAL A 355 0.71 -10.68 -8.85
C VAL A 355 1.48 -12.01 -8.87
N LYS A 356 2.29 -12.18 -9.93
CA LYS A 356 3.37 -13.17 -10.00
C LYS A 356 4.60 -12.58 -9.31
N PRO A 357 5.03 -13.11 -8.15
CA PRO A 357 6.04 -12.44 -7.31
C PRO A 357 7.38 -12.22 -8.01
N ASP A 358 7.90 -13.23 -8.70
CA ASP A 358 9.21 -13.13 -9.38
C ASP A 358 9.22 -11.98 -10.38
N ARG A 359 8.15 -11.86 -11.17
CA ARG A 359 8.03 -10.80 -12.15
C ARG A 359 7.82 -9.43 -11.49
N LEU A 360 7.02 -9.37 -10.42
CA LEU A 360 6.83 -8.14 -9.67
C LEU A 360 8.17 -7.59 -9.17
N MET A 361 9.00 -8.46 -8.56
CA MET A 361 10.33 -8.07 -8.05
C MET A 361 11.25 -7.59 -9.18
N ALA A 362 11.30 -8.32 -10.29
CA ALA A 362 12.13 -7.94 -11.45
C ALA A 362 11.70 -6.58 -12.04
N ASP A 363 10.39 -6.36 -12.21
CA ASP A 363 9.89 -5.08 -12.72
C ASP A 363 10.15 -3.94 -11.72
N MET A 364 10.00 -4.17 -10.41
CA MET A 364 10.28 -3.16 -9.38
C MET A 364 11.76 -2.77 -9.33
N GLU A 365 12.68 -3.72 -9.43
CA GLU A 365 14.13 -3.46 -9.50
C GLU A 365 14.46 -2.62 -10.73
N ARG A 366 13.93 -3.00 -11.88
CA ARG A 366 14.09 -2.26 -13.14
C ARG A 366 13.53 -0.84 -13.09
N LEU A 367 12.43 -0.65 -12.33
CA LEU A 367 11.76 0.65 -12.16
C LEU A 367 12.38 1.51 -11.06
N GLY A 368 13.44 1.05 -10.38
CA GLY A 368 14.25 1.86 -9.49
C GLY A 368 14.15 1.54 -8.00
N ILE A 369 13.54 0.41 -7.60
CA ILE A 369 13.63 -0.05 -6.22
C ILE A 369 14.99 -0.71 -5.98
N ASP A 370 15.68 -0.30 -4.94
CA ASP A 370 16.91 -0.94 -4.49
C ASP A 370 16.61 -2.24 -3.75
N PHE A 371 17.28 -3.32 -4.16
CA PHE A 371 17.20 -4.64 -3.53
C PHE A 371 18.52 -5.00 -2.88
N ARG A 372 18.50 -5.41 -1.61
CA ARG A 372 19.68 -5.90 -0.86
C ARG A 372 19.34 -7.19 -0.14
N CYS A 373 20.01 -8.28 -0.50
CA CYS A 373 19.93 -9.57 0.19
C CYS A 373 21.08 -9.70 1.17
N GLN A 374 20.81 -10.10 2.43
CA GLN A 374 21.79 -10.33 3.49
C GLN A 374 21.69 -11.77 4.01
#